data_83090a41d1d63d57a2a9719f993aeac0
#
_entry.id   83090a41d1d63d57a2a9719f993aeac0
#
_cell.length_a   1.000
_cell.length_b   1.000
_cell.length_c   1.000
_cell.angle_alpha   90.00
_cell.angle_beta   90.00
_cell.angle_gamma   90.00
#
_symmetry.space_group_name_H-M   'P 1'
#
loop_
_entity.id
_entity.type
_entity.pdbx_description
1 polymer ?
#
loop_
_entity_poly.entity_id
_entity_poly.type
_entity_poly.pdbx_seq_one_letter_code
_entity_poly.pdbx_strand_id
1 'polypeptide(L)' 'KKKVNRQLLSSVEQLPPQCKKICLLTLDGKKPSEIAKELELNVETVKKQKKIALKRLQDKFRILILLFSTT' A
#
# COMPACT_ATOMS: atom_id res chain seq x y z
N LYS A 1 16.54 3.84 -2.75
CA LYS A 1 15.43 2.91 -2.85
C LYS A 1 15.43 1.95 -1.68
N LYS A 2 14.26 1.69 -1.15
CA LYS A 2 14.11 0.75 -0.04
C LYS A 2 14.07 -0.67 -0.57
N LYS A 3 14.74 -1.56 0.14
CA LYS A 3 14.67 -2.97 -0.19
C LYS A 3 13.38 -3.56 0.31
N VAL A 4 12.70 -4.31 -0.53
CA VAL A 4 11.43 -4.93 -0.18
C VAL A 4 11.59 -6.44 -0.20
N ASN A 5 11.01 -7.09 0.79
CA ASN A 5 11.05 -8.54 0.90
C ASN A 5 10.31 -9.18 -0.27
N ARG A 6 10.87 -10.26 -0.82
CA ARG A 6 10.22 -10.97 -1.93
C ARG A 6 8.84 -11.50 -1.55
N GLN A 7 8.71 -12.00 -0.33
CA GLN A 7 7.43 -12.51 0.14
C GLN A 7 6.38 -11.40 0.20
N LEU A 8 6.81 -10.21 0.58
CA LEU A 8 5.93 -9.05 0.63
C LEU A 8 5.47 -8.69 -0.76
N LEU A 9 6.39 -8.64 -1.71
CA LEU A 9 6.05 -8.33 -3.10
C LEU A 9 5.08 -9.35 -3.67
N SER A 10 5.32 -10.62 -3.40
CA SER A 10 4.45 -11.68 -3.86
C SER A 10 3.03 -11.52 -3.33
N SER A 11 2.91 -11.17 -2.04
CA SER A 11 1.61 -10.96 -1.43
C SER A 11 0.91 -9.73 -2.01
N VAL A 12 1.67 -8.68 -2.25
CA VAL A 12 1.12 -7.45 -2.84
C VAL A 12 0.61 -7.71 -4.25
N GLU A 13 1.29 -8.57 -5.00
CA GLU A 13 0.87 -8.89 -6.35
C GLU A 13 -0.46 -9.63 -6.41
N GLN A 14 -0.88 -10.23 -5.31
CA GLN A 14 -2.16 -10.91 -5.23
C GLN A 14 -3.31 -9.95 -4.95
N LEU A 15 -3.00 -8.71 -4.66
CA LEU A 15 -4.03 -7.71 -4.42
C LEU A 15 -4.66 -7.24 -5.73
N PRO A 16 -5.89 -6.69 -5.67
CA PRO A 16 -6.48 -6.07 -6.87
C PRO A 16 -5.53 -5.00 -7.44
N PRO A 17 -5.59 -4.76 -8.75
CA PRO A 17 -4.65 -3.84 -9.41
C PRO A 17 -4.54 -2.48 -8.74
N GLN A 18 -5.66 -1.89 -8.33
CA GLN A 18 -5.65 -0.57 -7.72
C GLN A 18 -4.99 -0.61 -6.34
N CYS A 19 -5.35 -1.59 -5.53
CA CYS A 19 -4.73 -1.76 -4.22
C CYS A 19 -3.24 -2.03 -4.35
N LYS A 20 -2.86 -2.81 -5.35
CA LYS A 20 -1.48 -3.14 -5.61
C LYS A 20 -0.66 -1.87 -5.91
N LYS A 21 -1.17 -1.04 -6.80
CA LYS A 21 -0.49 0.20 -7.16
C LYS A 21 -0.33 1.12 -5.96
N ILE A 22 -1.39 1.29 -5.20
CA ILE A 22 -1.38 2.14 -4.02
C ILE A 22 -0.38 1.61 -2.99
N CYS A 23 -0.39 0.30 -2.78
CA CYS A 23 0.51 -0.32 -1.84
C CYS A 23 1.98 -0.12 -2.24
N LEU A 24 2.29 -0.34 -3.52
CA LEU A 24 3.64 -0.17 -4.02
C LEU A 24 4.11 1.28 -3.90
N LEU A 25 3.25 2.22 -4.20
CA LEU A 25 3.60 3.63 -4.08
C LEU A 25 3.80 4.03 -2.62
N THR A 26 3.00 3.46 -1.72
CA THR A 26 3.15 3.71 -0.31
C THR A 26 4.49 3.18 0.19
N LEU A 27 4.88 2.00 -0.26
CA LEU A 27 6.16 1.40 0.10
C LEU A 27 7.34 2.21 -0.46
N ASP A 28 7.11 2.90 -1.57
CA ASP A 28 8.12 3.75 -2.18
C ASP A 28 8.25 5.09 -1.45
N GLY A 29 7.41 5.34 -0.46
CA GLY A 29 7.48 6.54 0.34
C GLY A 29 6.55 7.67 -0.10
N LYS A 30 5.66 7.40 -1.03
CA LYS A 30 4.72 8.41 -1.52
C LYS A 30 3.63 8.69 -0.50
N LYS A 31 3.21 9.94 -0.43
CA LYS A 31 2.11 10.34 0.45
C LYS A 31 0.78 10.03 -0.23
N PRO A 32 -0.30 9.82 0.57
CA PRO A 32 -1.61 9.55 -0.02
C PRO A 32 -2.07 10.59 -1.03
N SER A 33 -1.79 11.87 -0.78
CA SER A 33 -2.16 12.93 -1.72
C SER A 33 -1.41 12.81 -3.03
N GLU A 34 -0.15 12.42 -2.97
CA GLU A 34 0.66 12.22 -4.17
C GLU A 34 0.17 11.03 -4.96
N ILE A 35 -0.17 9.96 -4.26
CA ILE A 35 -0.70 8.74 -4.89
C ILE A 35 -2.02 9.04 -5.59
N ALA A 36 -2.89 9.78 -4.91
CA ALA A 36 -4.19 10.15 -5.46
C ALA A 36 -4.01 10.94 -6.75
N LYS A 37 -3.08 11.88 -6.74
CA LYS A 37 -2.82 12.71 -7.91
C LYS A 37 -2.25 11.88 -9.07
N GLU A 38 -1.33 10.99 -8.75
CA GLU A 38 -0.69 10.16 -9.78
C GLU A 38 -1.67 9.19 -10.43
N LEU A 39 -2.59 8.65 -9.65
CA LEU A 39 -3.56 7.67 -10.13
C LEU A 39 -4.90 8.31 -10.50
N GLU A 40 -5.01 9.63 -10.42
CA GLU A 40 -6.22 10.37 -10.70
C GLU A 40 -7.40 9.88 -9.84
N LEU A 41 -7.13 9.72 -8.54
CA LEU A 41 -8.12 9.28 -7.57
C LEU A 41 -8.28 10.34 -6.49
N ASN A 42 -9.33 10.17 -5.67
CA ASN A 42 -9.49 10.98 -4.47
C ASN A 42 -8.60 10.46 -3.36
N VAL A 43 -8.15 11.38 -2.49
CA VAL A 43 -7.36 10.98 -1.33
C VAL A 43 -8.14 9.99 -0.47
N GLU A 44 -9.44 10.19 -0.37
CA GLU A 44 -10.30 9.30 0.41
C GLU A 44 -10.26 7.88 -0.17
N THR A 45 -10.28 7.76 -1.49
CA THR A 45 -10.19 6.46 -2.15
C THR A 45 -8.85 5.79 -1.87
N VAL A 46 -7.78 6.57 -1.91
CA VAL A 46 -6.45 6.04 -1.62
C VAL A 46 -6.37 5.52 -0.20
N LYS A 47 -6.90 6.28 0.76
CA LYS A 47 -6.90 5.86 2.15
C LYS A 47 -7.72 4.60 2.34
N LYS A 48 -8.86 4.51 1.67
CA LYS A 48 -9.73 3.34 1.76
C LYS A 48 -9.05 2.10 1.21
N GLN A 49 -8.44 2.22 0.04
CA GLN A 49 -7.75 1.09 -0.59
C GLN A 49 -6.54 0.65 0.25
N LYS A 50 -5.85 1.62 0.81
CA LYS A 50 -4.72 1.35 1.69
C LYS A 50 -5.17 0.53 2.91
N LYS A 51 -6.32 0.88 3.46
CA LYS A 51 -6.90 0.18 4.61
C LYS A 51 -7.27 -1.26 4.24
N ILE A 52 -7.85 -1.44 3.06
CA ILE A 52 -8.21 -2.75 2.55
C ILE A 52 -6.96 -3.62 2.38
N ALA A 53 -5.92 -3.05 1.80
CA ALA A 53 -4.66 -3.76 1.62
C ALA A 53 -4.06 -4.19 2.95
N LEU A 54 -4.10 -3.29 3.93
CA LEU A 54 -3.64 -3.59 5.28
C LEU A 54 -4.38 -4.78 5.87
N LYS A 55 -5.69 -4.76 5.72
CA LYS A 55 -6.52 -5.82 6.29
C LYS A 55 -6.20 -7.17 5.67
N ARG A 56 -5.93 -7.19 4.37
CA ARG A 56 -5.59 -8.44 3.68
C ARG A 56 -4.21 -8.96 4.05
N LEU A 57 -3.28 -8.06 4.37
CA LEU A 57 -1.89 -8.43 4.65
C LEU A 57 -1.59 -8.55 6.15
N GLN A 58 -2.53 -8.14 6.99
CA GLN A 58 -2.25 -8.02 8.43
C GLN A 58 -1.84 -9.33 9.10
N ASP A 59 -2.37 -10.46 8.65
CA ASP A 59 -2.04 -11.74 9.25
C ASP A 59 -0.63 -12.21 8.91
N LYS A 60 -0.10 -11.76 7.79
CA LYS A 60 1.20 -12.21 7.31
C LYS A 60 2.32 -11.21 7.57
N PHE A 61 2.00 -9.93 7.57
CA PHE A 61 3.03 -8.89 7.64
C PHE A 61 2.67 -7.81 8.64
N ARG A 62 2.92 -8.07 9.92
CA ARG A 62 2.68 -7.08 10.97
C ARG A 62 3.54 -5.83 10.79
N ILE A 63 4.74 -6.01 10.24
CA ILE A 63 5.64 -4.88 9.99
C ILE A 63 5.00 -3.90 9.02
N LEU A 64 4.28 -4.43 8.04
CA LEU A 64 3.60 -3.60 7.06
C LEU A 64 2.53 -2.74 7.71
N ILE A 65 1.84 -3.30 8.70
CA ILE A 65 0.83 -2.55 9.45
C ILE A 65 1.47 -1.36 10.15
N LEU A 66 2.63 -1.57 10.76
CA LEU A 66 3.34 -0.50 11.45
C LEU A 66 3.76 0.59 10.48
N LEU A 67 4.26 0.22 9.31
CA LEU A 67 4.65 1.17 8.28
C LEU A 67 3.46 2.01 7.82
N PHE A 68 2.33 1.38 7.64
CA PHE A 68 1.13 2.07 7.19
C PHE A 68 0.52 2.95 8.29
N SER A 69 0.68 2.54 9.54
CA SER A 69 0.12 3.26 10.67
C SER A 69 0.88 4.56 10.98
N THR A 70 2.17 4.58 10.70
CA THR A 70 2.99 5.74 11.02
C THR A 70 2.89 6.86 9.98
N THR A 71 2.22 6.61 8.90
CA THR A 71 1.96 7.65 7.90
C THR A 71 0.52 8.15 8.00
#